data_2b44293a9f67087f43f3adad06aff2b2
#
_entry.id   2b44293a9f67087f43f3adad06aff2b2
#
_cell.length_a   1.000
_cell.length_b   1.000
_cell.length_c   1.000
_cell.angle_alpha   90.00
_cell.angle_beta   90.00
_cell.angle_gamma   90.00
#
_symmetry.space_group_name_H-M   'P 1'
#
loop_
_entity.id
_entity.type
_entity.pdbx_description
1 polymer ?
#
loop_
_entity_poly.entity_id
_entity_poly.type
_entity_poly.pdbx_seq_one_letter_code
_entity_poly.pdbx_strand_id
1 'polypeptide(L)'
;MSFAVRDLKREDRPGWENLWAGYLEFYEAKMEPVTIEVTWSRLLDPSEPMFALVAEDSETHDLIGLVHCVIHRGTWSISNLCYLEDLFTAASARKRGVGRALIEAVYARADELKCARTYWLTHESNETARKLYDQVAKNAGFIQYRRDTP
;
A
#
# COMPACT_ATOMS: atom_id res chain seq x y z
N MET A 1 6.46 22.30 -0.62
CA MET A 1 6.37 21.28 -1.66
C MET A 1 5.16 20.39 -1.39
N SER A 2 4.28 20.34 -2.34
CA SER A 2 3.00 19.65 -2.18
C SER A 2 2.93 18.41 -3.05
N PHE A 3 2.00 17.54 -2.69
CA PHE A 3 1.67 16.34 -3.44
C PHE A 3 0.18 16.06 -3.27
N ALA A 4 -0.35 15.20 -4.13
CA ALA A 4 -1.74 14.76 -4.04
C ALA A 4 -1.81 13.24 -4.08
N VAL A 5 -2.73 12.67 -3.29
CA VAL A 5 -3.01 11.23 -3.31
C VAL A 5 -4.22 10.99 -4.20
N ARG A 6 -4.12 10.03 -5.09
CA ARG A 6 -5.16 9.69 -6.05
C ARG A 6 -5.11 8.22 -6.46
N ASP A 7 -6.13 7.77 -7.16
CA ASP A 7 -6.17 6.42 -7.71
C ASP A 7 -5.06 6.20 -8.75
N LEU A 8 -4.56 4.98 -8.80
CA LEU A 8 -3.64 4.53 -9.84
C LEU A 8 -4.35 4.56 -11.18
N LYS A 9 -3.65 5.02 -12.23
CA LYS A 9 -4.15 5.08 -13.60
C LYS A 9 -3.24 4.27 -14.52
N ARG A 10 -3.76 3.92 -15.69
CA ARG A 10 -3.00 3.18 -16.69
C ARG A 10 -1.71 3.91 -17.11
N GLU A 11 -1.78 5.22 -17.20
CA GLU A 11 -0.65 6.09 -17.59
C GLU A 11 0.47 6.10 -16.54
N ASP A 12 0.18 5.62 -15.34
CA ASP A 12 1.14 5.60 -14.25
C ASP A 12 2.16 4.45 -14.34
N ARG A 13 2.05 3.58 -15.35
CA ARG A 13 2.88 2.37 -15.41
C ARG A 13 4.37 2.63 -15.20
N PRO A 14 5.01 3.59 -15.89
CA PRO A 14 6.45 3.82 -15.67
C PRO A 14 6.77 4.25 -14.24
N GLY A 15 6.00 5.17 -13.68
CA GLY A 15 6.20 5.64 -12.31
C GLY A 15 5.93 4.56 -11.27
N TRP A 16 4.85 3.81 -11.45
CA TRP A 16 4.52 2.69 -10.58
C TRP A 16 5.62 1.61 -10.61
N GLU A 17 6.10 1.28 -11.81
CA GLU A 17 7.12 0.26 -11.97
C GLU A 17 8.41 0.63 -11.24
N ASN A 18 8.80 1.92 -11.30
CA ASN A 18 9.97 2.42 -10.57
C ASN A 18 9.77 2.32 -9.05
N LEU A 19 8.61 2.73 -8.56
CA LEU A 19 8.31 2.62 -7.13
C LEU A 19 8.25 1.16 -6.68
N TRP A 20 7.62 0.31 -7.48
CA TRP A 20 7.51 -1.11 -7.14
C TRP A 20 8.88 -1.78 -7.11
N ALA A 21 9.75 -1.45 -8.06
CA ALA A 21 11.13 -1.93 -8.07
C ALA A 21 11.88 -1.48 -6.81
N GLY A 22 11.69 -0.22 -6.39
CA GLY A 22 12.29 0.30 -5.16
C GLY A 22 11.81 -0.42 -3.91
N TYR A 23 10.52 -0.74 -3.86
CA TYR A 23 9.93 -1.51 -2.76
C TYR A 23 10.53 -2.91 -2.67
N LEU A 24 10.62 -3.60 -3.81
CA LEU A 24 11.19 -4.94 -3.86
C LEU A 24 12.66 -4.92 -3.45
N GLU A 25 13.41 -3.93 -3.89
CA GLU A 25 14.81 -3.76 -3.49
C GLU A 25 14.95 -3.55 -1.98
N PHE A 26 14.09 -2.73 -1.41
CA PHE A 26 14.08 -2.47 0.03
C PHE A 26 13.90 -3.76 0.83
N TYR A 27 13.05 -4.67 0.36
CA TYR A 27 12.80 -5.95 1.00
C TYR A 27 13.72 -7.05 0.51
N GLU A 28 14.72 -6.72 -0.33
CA GLU A 28 15.65 -7.71 -0.91
C GLU A 28 14.90 -8.85 -1.60
N ALA A 29 13.77 -8.52 -2.24
CA ALA A 29 12.89 -9.46 -2.90
C ALA A 29 13.03 -9.38 -4.41
N LYS A 30 12.73 -10.49 -5.08
CA LYS A 30 12.66 -10.55 -6.53
C LYS A 30 11.28 -11.06 -6.91
N MET A 31 10.75 -10.55 -8.00
CA MET A 31 9.44 -10.95 -8.48
C MET A 31 9.54 -11.26 -9.98
N GLU A 32 8.91 -12.36 -10.37
CA GLU A 32 8.87 -12.77 -11.77
C GLU A 32 8.12 -11.72 -12.60
N PRO A 33 8.57 -11.43 -13.82
CA PRO A 33 7.89 -10.45 -14.69
C PRO A 33 6.41 -10.74 -14.88
N VAL A 34 6.02 -12.01 -15.01
CA VAL A 34 4.62 -12.38 -15.17
C VAL A 34 3.78 -11.98 -13.94
N THR A 35 4.36 -12.11 -12.74
CA THR A 35 3.67 -11.71 -11.52
C THR A 35 3.46 -10.19 -11.49
N ILE A 36 4.45 -9.42 -11.90
CA ILE A 36 4.34 -7.97 -11.99
C ILE A 36 3.21 -7.57 -12.94
N GLU A 37 3.13 -8.21 -14.11
CA GLU A 37 2.09 -7.93 -15.09
C GLU A 37 0.70 -8.28 -14.58
N VAL A 38 0.55 -9.43 -13.94
CA VAL A 38 -0.73 -9.84 -13.37
C VAL A 38 -1.14 -8.90 -12.24
N THR A 39 -0.23 -8.52 -11.36
CA THR A 39 -0.49 -7.57 -10.28
C THR A 39 -0.97 -6.23 -10.83
N TRP A 40 -0.26 -5.70 -11.82
CA TRP A 40 -0.63 -4.46 -12.49
C TRP A 40 -2.05 -4.52 -13.04
N SER A 41 -2.37 -5.59 -13.78
CA SER A 41 -3.69 -5.78 -14.36
C SER A 41 -4.79 -5.84 -13.31
N ARG A 42 -4.53 -6.55 -12.20
CA ARG A 42 -5.51 -6.67 -11.10
C ARG A 42 -5.75 -5.34 -10.41
N LEU A 43 -4.70 -4.55 -10.21
CA LEU A 43 -4.83 -3.26 -9.53
C LEU A 43 -5.68 -2.27 -10.33
N LEU A 44 -5.74 -2.42 -11.65
CA LEU A 44 -6.53 -1.56 -12.52
C LEU A 44 -7.91 -2.12 -12.84
N ASP A 45 -8.20 -3.37 -12.47
CA ASP A 45 -9.46 -4.03 -12.79
C ASP A 45 -10.47 -3.79 -11.66
N PRO A 46 -11.56 -3.02 -11.91
CA PRO A 46 -12.53 -2.72 -10.86
C PRO A 46 -13.31 -3.94 -10.38
N SER A 47 -13.25 -5.07 -11.09
CA SER A 47 -13.90 -6.32 -10.66
C SER A 47 -13.03 -7.11 -9.66
N GLU A 48 -11.77 -6.76 -9.52
CA GLU A 48 -10.89 -7.40 -8.54
C GLU A 48 -11.04 -6.75 -7.17
N PRO A 49 -10.91 -7.52 -6.08
CA PRO A 49 -10.98 -6.97 -4.72
C PRO A 49 -9.67 -6.32 -4.31
N MET A 50 -9.12 -5.49 -5.17
CA MET A 50 -7.83 -4.83 -4.96
C MET A 50 -7.91 -3.40 -5.46
N PHE A 51 -7.11 -2.52 -4.88
CA PHE A 51 -6.94 -1.17 -5.39
C PHE A 51 -5.57 -0.63 -5.02
N ALA A 52 -5.16 0.40 -5.72
CA ALA A 52 -3.91 1.09 -5.44
C ALA A 52 -4.13 2.60 -5.46
N LEU A 53 -3.47 3.29 -4.54
CA LEU A 53 -3.39 4.74 -4.54
C LEU A 53 -1.94 5.14 -4.71
N VAL A 54 -1.73 6.30 -5.30
CA VAL A 54 -0.39 6.86 -5.50
C VAL A 54 -0.35 8.29 -5.00
N ALA A 55 0.84 8.73 -4.61
CA ALA A 55 1.10 10.12 -4.29
C ALA A 55 1.90 10.72 -5.46
N GLU A 56 1.38 11.79 -6.02
CA GLU A 56 1.99 12.49 -7.14
C GLU A 56 2.50 13.84 -6.68
N ASP A 57 3.77 14.13 -6.96
CA ASP A 57 4.35 15.44 -6.67
C ASP A 57 3.67 16.51 -7.53
N SER A 58 3.22 17.60 -6.92
CA SER A 58 2.45 18.63 -7.60
C SER A 58 3.27 19.45 -8.60
N GLU A 59 4.57 19.50 -8.42
CA GLU A 59 5.46 20.27 -9.30
C GLU A 59 6.00 19.43 -10.45
N THR A 60 6.54 18.25 -10.13
CA THR A 60 7.22 17.40 -11.11
C THR A 60 6.28 16.40 -11.78
N HIS A 61 5.14 16.11 -11.16
CA HIS A 61 4.19 15.07 -11.54
C HIS A 61 4.76 13.64 -11.41
N ASP A 62 5.91 13.50 -10.76
CA ASP A 62 6.48 12.19 -10.47
C ASP A 62 5.65 11.48 -9.40
N LEU A 63 5.56 10.16 -9.50
CA LEU A 63 5.00 9.35 -8.42
C LEU A 63 6.04 9.20 -7.33
N ILE A 64 5.68 9.58 -6.12
CA ILE A 64 6.59 9.59 -4.96
C ILE A 64 6.18 8.64 -3.86
N GLY A 65 5.05 7.97 -4.01
CA GLY A 65 4.59 6.96 -3.06
C GLY A 65 3.49 6.11 -3.65
N LEU A 66 3.35 4.91 -3.11
CA LEU A 66 2.27 4.00 -3.49
C LEU A 66 1.75 3.23 -2.28
N VAL A 67 0.51 2.78 -2.39
CA VAL A 67 -0.08 1.83 -1.46
C VAL A 67 -0.94 0.84 -2.25
N HIS A 68 -0.83 -0.43 -1.91
CA HIS A 68 -1.66 -1.50 -2.46
C HIS A 68 -2.55 -2.07 -1.36
N CYS A 69 -3.82 -2.27 -1.68
CA CYS A 69 -4.78 -2.82 -0.74
C CYS A 69 -5.53 -3.99 -1.33
N VAL A 70 -5.85 -4.97 -0.50
CA VAL A 70 -6.67 -6.12 -0.86
C VAL A 70 -7.89 -6.13 0.06
N ILE A 71 -9.08 -6.20 -0.54
CA ILE A 71 -10.33 -6.28 0.21
C ILE A 71 -10.70 -7.75 0.32
N HIS A 72 -10.98 -8.22 1.53
CA HIS A 72 -11.32 -9.62 1.72
C HIS A 72 -12.41 -9.81 2.77
N ARG A 73 -13.03 -10.97 2.71
CA ARG A 73 -14.00 -11.39 3.71
C ARG A 73 -13.29 -11.85 4.97
N GLY A 74 -13.99 -11.73 6.09
CA GLY A 74 -13.57 -12.31 7.36
C GLY A 74 -14.72 -13.08 7.96
N THR A 75 -14.45 -13.78 9.05
CA THR A 75 -15.45 -14.61 9.72
C THR A 75 -16.06 -13.92 10.94
N TRP A 76 -15.52 -12.77 11.33
CA TRP A 76 -15.94 -12.05 12.53
C TRP A 76 -16.84 -10.86 12.25
N SER A 77 -17.10 -10.55 10.98
CA SER A 77 -18.02 -9.49 10.62
C SER A 77 -18.66 -9.79 9.28
N ILE A 78 -19.82 -9.17 9.01
CA ILE A 78 -20.47 -9.26 7.72
C ILE A 78 -19.71 -8.40 6.70
N SER A 79 -19.15 -7.29 7.15
CA SER A 79 -18.38 -6.37 6.31
C SER A 79 -17.02 -6.95 5.98
N ASN A 80 -16.47 -6.54 4.83
CA ASN A 80 -15.13 -6.92 4.42
C ASN A 80 -14.06 -6.22 5.26
N LEU A 81 -12.84 -6.71 5.15
CA LEU A 81 -11.65 -6.13 5.74
C LEU A 81 -10.78 -5.53 4.65
N CYS A 82 -10.08 -4.45 4.98
CA CYS A 82 -9.11 -3.83 4.08
C CYS A 82 -7.70 -4.19 4.56
N TYR A 83 -7.00 -5.01 3.78
CA TYR A 83 -5.61 -5.34 4.03
C TYR A 83 -4.73 -4.39 3.24
N LEU A 84 -4.01 -3.52 3.94
CA LEU A 84 -3.02 -2.64 3.35
C LEU A 84 -1.74 -3.47 3.23
N GLU A 85 -1.49 -4.02 2.06
CA GLU A 85 -0.42 -4.99 1.87
C GLU A 85 0.94 -4.35 1.69
N ASP A 86 1.01 -3.29 0.87
CA ASP A 86 2.27 -2.64 0.53
C ASP A 86 2.13 -1.13 0.69
N LEU A 87 3.14 -0.52 1.31
CA LEU A 87 3.23 0.92 1.45
C LEU A 87 4.68 1.32 1.21
N PHE A 88 4.91 2.22 0.26
CA PHE A 88 6.26 2.65 -0.08
C PHE A 88 6.31 4.12 -0.42
N THR A 89 7.32 4.82 0.08
CA THR A 89 7.62 6.20 -0.25
C THR A 89 9.02 6.25 -0.85
N ALA A 90 9.16 6.91 -1.99
CA ALA A 90 10.46 7.09 -2.64
C ALA A 90 11.45 7.75 -1.67
N ALA A 91 12.72 7.33 -1.72
CA ALA A 91 13.74 7.83 -0.80
C ALA A 91 13.85 9.35 -0.82
N SER A 92 13.73 9.95 -2.00
CA SER A 92 13.81 11.40 -2.21
C SER A 92 12.63 12.17 -1.60
N ALA A 93 11.54 11.47 -1.29
CA ALA A 93 10.31 12.11 -0.79
C ALA A 93 10.00 11.76 0.66
N ARG A 94 10.91 11.10 1.36
CA ARG A 94 10.71 10.74 2.76
C ARG A 94 10.68 12.00 3.63
N LYS A 95 10.00 11.89 4.80
CA LYS A 95 9.84 12.98 5.77
C LYS A 95 8.95 14.13 5.27
N ARG A 96 8.16 13.89 4.21
CA ARG A 96 7.19 14.86 3.70
C ARG A 96 5.75 14.53 4.11
N GLY A 97 5.55 13.47 4.87
CA GLY A 97 4.21 13.03 5.27
C GLY A 97 3.48 12.20 4.23
N VAL A 98 4.17 11.68 3.23
CA VAL A 98 3.57 10.90 2.14
C VAL A 98 2.95 9.60 2.67
N GLY A 99 3.68 8.86 3.51
CA GLY A 99 3.18 7.61 4.09
C GLY A 99 1.91 7.81 4.90
N ARG A 100 1.88 8.85 5.74
CA ARG A 100 0.69 9.19 6.53
C ARG A 100 -0.49 9.52 5.60
N ALA A 101 -0.25 10.34 4.59
CA ALA A 101 -1.30 10.75 3.66
C ALA A 101 -1.89 9.56 2.91
N LEU A 102 -1.03 8.61 2.52
CA LEU A 102 -1.48 7.38 1.86
C LEU A 102 -2.34 6.53 2.80
N ILE A 103 -1.91 6.36 4.05
CA ILE A 103 -2.70 5.60 5.05
C ILE A 103 -4.05 6.27 5.28
N GLU A 104 -4.08 7.59 5.44
CA GLU A 104 -5.33 8.33 5.65
C GLU A 104 -6.27 8.23 4.45
N ALA A 105 -5.72 8.23 3.23
CA ALA A 105 -6.52 8.02 2.03
C ALA A 105 -7.08 6.59 1.96
N VAL A 106 -6.32 5.60 2.42
CA VAL A 106 -6.83 4.22 2.53
C VAL A 106 -7.99 4.16 3.54
N TYR A 107 -7.86 4.83 4.68
CA TYR A 107 -8.95 4.88 5.66
C TYR A 107 -10.22 5.47 5.05
N ALA A 108 -10.09 6.56 4.29
CA ALA A 108 -11.25 7.17 3.63
C ALA A 108 -11.90 6.20 2.63
N ARG A 109 -11.09 5.48 1.85
CA ARG A 109 -11.61 4.49 0.90
C ARG A 109 -12.26 3.31 1.62
N ALA A 110 -11.64 2.81 2.69
CA ALA A 110 -12.20 1.72 3.48
C ALA A 110 -13.54 2.11 4.11
N ASP A 111 -13.67 3.36 4.54
CA ASP A 111 -14.94 3.88 5.07
C ASP A 111 -16.02 3.90 3.98
N GLU A 112 -15.68 4.36 2.78
CA GLU A 112 -16.61 4.34 1.63
C GLU A 112 -17.06 2.91 1.30
N LEU A 113 -16.13 1.95 1.38
CA LEU A 113 -16.41 0.54 1.13
C LEU A 113 -17.05 -0.17 2.32
N LYS A 114 -17.24 0.55 3.42
CA LYS A 114 -17.84 0.03 4.66
C LYS A 114 -17.08 -1.16 5.24
N CYS A 115 -15.75 -1.13 5.12
CA CYS A 115 -14.90 -2.15 5.72
C CYS A 115 -14.97 -2.08 7.25
N ALA A 116 -14.93 -3.24 7.88
CA ALA A 116 -14.96 -3.31 9.34
C ALA A 116 -13.62 -2.92 9.96
N ARG A 117 -12.53 -3.06 9.22
CA ARG A 117 -11.19 -2.83 9.75
C ARG A 117 -10.20 -2.67 8.61
N THR A 118 -9.21 -1.80 8.81
CA THR A 118 -8.01 -1.70 7.98
C THR A 118 -6.82 -2.15 8.82
N TYR A 119 -5.96 -2.98 8.27
CA TYR A 119 -4.82 -3.51 9.01
C TYR A 119 -3.64 -3.75 8.08
N TRP A 120 -2.44 -3.83 8.66
CA TRP A 120 -1.22 -4.14 7.92
C TRP A 120 -0.22 -4.83 8.83
N LEU A 121 0.81 -5.37 8.21
CA LEU A 121 1.91 -6.07 8.87
C LEU A 121 3.21 -5.29 8.63
N THR A 122 4.10 -5.34 9.59
CA THR A 122 5.44 -4.77 9.45
C THR A 122 6.40 -5.63 10.25
N HIS A 123 7.68 -5.59 9.90
CA HIS A 123 8.69 -6.22 10.74
C HIS A 123 8.74 -5.51 12.09
N GLU A 124 8.81 -6.29 13.15
CA GLU A 124 8.92 -5.75 14.51
C GLU A 124 10.10 -4.81 14.65
N SER A 125 11.18 -5.07 13.92
CA SER A 125 12.42 -4.28 13.94
C SER A 125 12.34 -2.99 13.11
N ASN A 126 11.26 -2.76 12.38
CA ASN A 126 11.12 -1.57 11.53
C ASN A 126 10.69 -0.35 12.38
N GLU A 127 11.62 0.14 13.19
CA GLU A 127 11.34 1.19 14.17
C GLU A 127 10.88 2.50 13.54
N THR A 128 11.47 2.88 12.42
CA THR A 128 11.13 4.13 11.74
C THR A 128 9.68 4.14 11.28
N ALA A 129 9.26 3.06 10.62
CA ALA A 129 7.88 2.94 10.16
C ALA A 129 6.91 2.82 11.33
N ARG A 130 7.28 2.11 12.37
CA ARG A 130 6.43 1.91 13.55
C ARG A 130 6.13 3.20 14.30
N LYS A 131 7.04 4.18 14.25
CA LYS A 131 6.77 5.50 14.84
C LYS A 131 5.56 6.15 14.20
N LEU A 132 5.45 6.06 12.87
CA LEU A 132 4.26 6.54 12.16
C LEU A 132 3.05 5.67 12.49
N TYR A 133 3.20 4.35 12.44
CA TYR A 133 2.08 3.43 12.63
C TYR A 133 1.45 3.59 14.02
N ASP A 134 2.26 3.80 15.05
CA ASP A 134 1.76 4.01 16.41
C ASP A 134 0.93 5.30 16.55
N GLN A 135 1.13 6.25 15.63
CA GLN A 135 0.36 7.50 15.61
C GLN A 135 -0.98 7.38 14.89
N VAL A 136 -1.09 6.46 13.94
CA VAL A 136 -2.27 6.35 13.06
C VAL A 136 -3.08 5.08 13.30
N ALA A 137 -2.55 4.13 14.05
CA ALA A 137 -3.21 2.85 14.33
C ALA A 137 -2.75 2.31 15.68
N LYS A 138 -3.19 1.10 15.99
CA LYS A 138 -2.86 0.41 17.24
C LYS A 138 -2.16 -0.90 16.91
N ASN A 139 -1.03 -1.17 17.57
CA ASN A 139 -0.40 -2.48 17.50
C ASN A 139 -1.34 -3.48 18.19
N ALA A 140 -1.92 -4.39 17.40
CA ALA A 140 -2.91 -5.34 17.91
C ALA A 140 -2.28 -6.54 18.65
N GLY A 141 -0.96 -6.65 18.65
CA GLY A 141 -0.24 -7.67 19.40
C GLY A 141 -0.13 -9.03 18.73
N PHE A 142 -0.66 -9.19 17.52
CA PHE A 142 -0.56 -10.45 16.80
C PHE A 142 0.80 -10.57 16.11
N ILE A 143 1.30 -11.79 16.02
CA ILE A 143 2.48 -12.12 15.22
C ILE A 143 2.06 -13.05 14.09
N GLN A 144 2.82 -13.04 13.00
CA GLN A 144 2.50 -13.86 11.84
C GLN A 144 3.28 -15.18 11.86
N TYR A 145 2.57 -16.28 11.66
CA TYR A 145 3.17 -17.58 11.33
C TYR A 145 2.91 -17.85 9.87
N ARG A 146 3.94 -18.30 9.15
CA ARG A 146 3.87 -18.45 7.71
C ARG A 146 4.57 -19.72 7.26
N ARG A 147 3.97 -20.43 6.32
CA ARG A 147 4.61 -21.52 5.58
C ARG A 147 4.55 -21.19 4.12
N ASP A 148 5.69 -21.01 3.49
CA ASP A 148 5.74 -20.78 2.05
C ASP A 148 5.55 -22.11 1.31
N THR A 149 4.85 -22.05 0.17
CA THR A 149 4.63 -23.24 -0.66
C THR A 149 5.95 -23.63 -1.33
N PRO A 150 6.29 -24.94 -1.36
CA PRO A 150 7.51 -25.42 -2.04
C PRO A 150 7.52 -25.11 -3.53
#